data_76869b84e3933985698cbfabd2515fcb
#
_entry.id   76869b84e3933985698cbfabd2515fcb
#
_cell.length_a   1.000
_cell.length_b   1.000
_cell.length_c   1.000
_cell.angle_alpha   90.00
_cell.angle_beta   90.00
_cell.angle_gamma   90.00
#
_symmetry.space_group_name_H-M   'P 1'
#
loop_
_entity.id
_entity.type
_entity.pdbx_description
1 polymer ?
#
loop_
_entity_poly.entity_id
_entity_poly.type
_entity_poly.pdbx_seq_one_letter_code
_entity_poly.pdbx_strand_id
1 'polypeptide(L)'
;MTNEELYRQYLSGDTEAFERLYLQMQGFIASVAKDAAQNFGCSDKETLDELCAEGALELCECLSTGEYDEARGKLTTYLHPFLRGKMYRYLEANLGAAALPKDEMQRVKQAQRLHKEENLSPDEVAQMLGVSAEKAAQLIGSKTKSLSVSALSDTDTDDDPLAWLLLDQHILTPEQAVYRQVCSE
;
A
#
# COMPACT_ATOMS: atom_id res chain seq x y z
N MET A 1 -14.82 -26.43 -17.87
CA MET A 1 -15.85 -25.39 -17.91
C MET A 1 -15.17 -24.04 -17.87
N THR A 2 -15.61 -23.09 -18.66
CA THR A 2 -15.06 -21.73 -18.65
C THR A 2 -15.65 -20.93 -17.47
N ASN A 3 -14.95 -19.83 -17.08
CA ASN A 3 -15.45 -18.96 -16.01
C ASN A 3 -16.83 -18.37 -16.35
N GLU A 4 -17.04 -18.07 -17.62
CA GLU A 4 -18.29 -17.52 -18.14
C GLU A 4 -19.44 -18.53 -18.07
N GLU A 5 -19.18 -19.81 -18.36
CA GLU A 5 -20.15 -20.89 -18.20
C GLU A 5 -20.58 -21.09 -16.75
N LEU A 6 -19.60 -21.08 -15.82
CA LEU A 6 -19.87 -21.20 -14.38
C LEU A 6 -20.66 -20.00 -13.86
N TYR A 7 -20.33 -18.80 -14.30
CA TYR A 7 -21.07 -17.59 -13.92
C TYR A 7 -22.53 -17.66 -14.40
N ARG A 8 -22.77 -18.15 -15.61
CA ARG A 8 -24.12 -18.32 -16.15
C ARG A 8 -24.94 -19.34 -15.34
N GLN A 9 -24.29 -20.44 -14.91
CA GLN A 9 -24.94 -21.43 -14.05
C GLN A 9 -25.26 -20.84 -12.66
N TYR A 10 -24.34 -20.04 -12.10
CA TYR A 10 -24.58 -19.33 -10.85
C TYR A 10 -25.80 -18.39 -10.95
N LEU A 11 -25.94 -17.63 -12.03
CA LEU A 11 -27.12 -16.77 -12.27
C LEU A 11 -28.40 -17.56 -12.42
N SER A 12 -28.36 -18.83 -12.87
CA SER A 12 -29.51 -19.72 -12.90
C SER A 12 -29.89 -20.33 -11.55
N GLY A 13 -29.14 -20.03 -10.48
CA GLY A 13 -29.43 -20.48 -9.12
C GLY A 13 -28.58 -21.66 -8.65
N ASP A 14 -27.58 -22.11 -9.41
CA ASP A 14 -26.65 -23.17 -9.01
C ASP A 14 -25.55 -22.63 -8.07
N THR A 15 -25.69 -22.93 -6.77
CA THR A 15 -24.72 -22.52 -5.76
C THR A 15 -23.39 -23.28 -5.87
N GLU A 16 -23.38 -24.53 -6.36
CA GLU A 16 -22.13 -25.26 -6.57
C GLU A 16 -21.28 -24.64 -7.70
N ALA A 17 -21.93 -24.02 -8.71
CA ALA A 17 -21.23 -23.32 -9.76
C ALA A 17 -20.43 -22.13 -9.22
N PHE A 18 -20.94 -21.44 -8.20
CA PHE A 18 -20.21 -20.37 -7.51
C PHE A 18 -18.93 -20.87 -6.84
N GLU A 19 -19.01 -21.97 -6.10
CA GLU A 19 -17.83 -22.54 -5.42
C GLU A 19 -16.76 -22.94 -6.44
N ARG A 20 -17.15 -23.57 -7.53
CA ARG A 20 -16.23 -23.96 -8.62
C ARG A 20 -15.59 -22.73 -9.28
N LEU A 21 -16.39 -21.69 -9.54
CA LEU A 21 -15.90 -20.44 -10.09
C LEU A 21 -14.90 -19.76 -9.14
N TYR A 22 -15.23 -19.69 -7.86
CA TYR A 22 -14.35 -19.14 -6.84
C TYR A 22 -13.00 -19.87 -6.79
N LEU A 23 -13.01 -21.20 -6.79
CA LEU A 23 -11.77 -21.99 -6.79
C LEU A 23 -10.92 -21.73 -8.05
N GLN A 24 -11.54 -21.59 -9.23
CA GLN A 24 -10.82 -21.24 -10.46
C GLN A 24 -10.24 -19.82 -10.43
N MET A 25 -10.92 -18.90 -9.75
CA MET A 25 -10.50 -17.50 -9.68
C MET A 25 -9.42 -17.23 -8.62
N GLN A 26 -9.16 -18.14 -7.67
CA GLN A 26 -8.16 -17.94 -6.62
C GLN A 26 -6.77 -17.61 -7.17
N GLY A 27 -6.32 -18.33 -8.23
CA GLY A 27 -5.03 -18.06 -8.86
C GLY A 27 -4.95 -16.67 -9.49
N PHE A 28 -6.05 -16.21 -10.08
CA PHE A 28 -6.16 -14.87 -10.64
C PHE A 28 -6.15 -13.79 -9.54
N ILE A 29 -6.91 -13.97 -8.48
CA ILE A 29 -6.91 -13.07 -7.31
C ILE A 29 -5.50 -12.96 -6.72
N ALA A 30 -4.82 -14.11 -6.52
CA ALA A 30 -3.45 -14.13 -6.00
C ALA A 30 -2.43 -13.43 -6.92
N SER A 31 -2.63 -13.51 -8.24
CA SER A 31 -1.79 -12.77 -9.20
C SER A 31 -1.97 -11.26 -9.06
N VAL A 32 -3.22 -10.78 -8.98
CA VAL A 32 -3.52 -9.35 -8.80
C VAL A 32 -3.02 -8.85 -7.44
N ALA A 33 -3.14 -9.68 -6.38
CA ALA A 33 -2.63 -9.37 -5.05
C ALA A 33 -1.10 -9.20 -5.03
N LYS A 34 -0.37 -10.10 -5.70
CA LYS A 34 1.10 -9.99 -5.84
C LYS A 34 1.50 -8.73 -6.58
N ASP A 35 0.85 -8.41 -7.68
CA ASP A 35 1.12 -7.19 -8.45
C ASP A 35 0.84 -5.94 -7.62
N ALA A 36 -0.25 -5.92 -6.87
CA ALA A 36 -0.58 -4.83 -5.96
C ALA A 36 0.47 -4.67 -4.85
N ALA A 37 0.82 -5.77 -4.17
CA ALA A 37 1.81 -5.79 -3.11
C ALA A 37 3.19 -5.32 -3.59
N GLN A 38 3.64 -5.78 -4.76
CA GLN A 38 4.91 -5.36 -5.36
C GLN A 38 4.95 -3.86 -5.64
N ASN A 39 3.87 -3.29 -6.16
CA ASN A 39 3.76 -1.85 -6.43
C ASN A 39 3.84 -1.00 -5.15
N PHE A 40 3.40 -1.54 -4.01
CA PHE A 40 3.53 -0.92 -2.68
C PHE A 40 4.82 -1.34 -1.97
N GLY A 41 5.56 -2.29 -2.54
CA GLY A 41 6.80 -2.82 -2.01
C GLY A 41 6.61 -3.63 -0.72
N CYS A 42 5.46 -4.26 -0.56
CA CYS A 42 5.12 -5.22 0.48
C CYS A 42 5.16 -6.62 -0.16
N SER A 43 5.76 -7.57 0.51
CA SER A 43 5.85 -8.94 -0.04
C SER A 43 5.77 -9.97 1.07
N ASP A 44 5.34 -9.54 2.26
CA ASP A 44 5.10 -10.42 3.40
C ASP A 44 3.84 -11.25 3.15
N LYS A 45 3.89 -12.47 3.69
CA LYS A 45 2.83 -13.45 3.47
C LYS A 45 1.49 -12.98 4.07
N GLU A 46 1.53 -12.35 5.23
CA GLU A 46 0.35 -11.84 5.93
C GLU A 46 -0.42 -10.82 5.07
N THR A 47 0.27 -9.80 4.57
CA THR A 47 -0.34 -8.82 3.65
C THR A 47 -0.89 -9.46 2.38
N LEU A 48 -0.20 -10.48 1.82
CA LEU A 48 -0.71 -11.18 0.64
C LEU A 48 -1.99 -11.97 0.94
N ASP A 49 -2.06 -12.64 2.07
CA ASP A 49 -3.24 -13.39 2.50
C ASP A 49 -4.44 -12.44 2.72
N GLU A 50 -4.21 -11.28 3.34
CA GLU A 50 -5.22 -10.24 3.53
C GLU A 50 -5.72 -9.66 2.18
N LEU A 51 -4.81 -9.37 1.25
CA LEU A 51 -5.18 -8.91 -0.09
C LEU A 51 -5.99 -9.95 -0.86
N CYS A 52 -5.67 -11.23 -0.70
CA CYS A 52 -6.45 -12.31 -1.30
C CYS A 52 -7.87 -12.38 -0.69
N ALA A 53 -8.01 -12.15 0.61
CA ALA A 53 -9.31 -12.10 1.27
C ALA A 53 -10.15 -10.91 0.79
N GLU A 54 -9.55 -9.71 0.70
CA GLU A 54 -10.22 -8.51 0.14
C GLU A 54 -10.62 -8.72 -1.32
N GLY A 55 -9.76 -9.37 -2.11
CA GLY A 55 -10.08 -9.72 -3.50
C GLY A 55 -11.22 -10.73 -3.61
N ALA A 56 -11.29 -11.69 -2.69
CA ALA A 56 -12.39 -12.66 -2.64
C ALA A 56 -13.73 -11.98 -2.32
N LEU A 57 -13.73 -11.03 -1.38
CA LEU A 57 -14.91 -10.22 -1.06
C LEU A 57 -15.39 -9.42 -2.28
N GLU A 58 -14.48 -8.72 -2.94
CA GLU A 58 -14.82 -7.92 -4.13
C GLU A 58 -15.35 -8.81 -5.28
N LEU A 59 -14.78 -10.02 -5.46
CA LEU A 59 -15.30 -11.00 -6.40
C LEU A 59 -16.77 -11.33 -6.10
N CYS A 60 -17.09 -11.63 -4.83
CA CYS A 60 -18.45 -11.93 -4.42
C CYS A 60 -19.40 -10.74 -4.65
N GLU A 61 -18.96 -9.52 -4.33
CA GLU A 61 -19.72 -8.30 -4.56
C GLU A 61 -20.00 -8.11 -6.06
N CYS A 62 -18.99 -8.18 -6.92
CA CYS A 62 -19.13 -8.02 -8.37
C CYS A 62 -20.03 -9.10 -9.02
N LEU A 63 -19.94 -10.35 -8.56
CA LEU A 63 -20.76 -11.43 -9.10
C LEU A 63 -22.23 -11.31 -8.65
N SER A 64 -22.48 -10.79 -7.45
CA SER A 64 -23.83 -10.61 -6.92
C SER A 64 -24.60 -9.47 -7.60
N THR A 65 -23.91 -8.44 -8.13
CA THR A 65 -24.56 -7.34 -8.86
C THR A 65 -25.14 -7.74 -10.20
N GLY A 66 -24.61 -8.82 -10.79
CA GLY A 66 -25.11 -9.32 -12.09
C GLY A 66 -24.83 -8.43 -13.30
N GLU A 67 -23.93 -7.45 -13.15
CA GLU A 67 -23.65 -6.44 -14.20
C GLU A 67 -22.68 -6.93 -15.29
N TYR A 68 -22.06 -8.09 -15.09
CA TYR A 68 -21.15 -8.63 -16.11
C TYR A 68 -21.89 -9.08 -17.36
N ASP A 69 -21.43 -8.57 -18.50
CA ASP A 69 -21.93 -8.91 -19.83
C ASP A 69 -20.85 -9.66 -20.62
N GLU A 70 -21.10 -10.93 -20.90
CA GLU A 70 -20.18 -11.82 -21.64
C GLU A 70 -19.86 -11.30 -23.05
N ALA A 71 -20.79 -10.54 -23.67
CA ALA A 71 -20.58 -9.96 -24.99
C ALA A 71 -19.48 -8.87 -25.01
N ARG A 72 -19.15 -8.30 -23.86
CA ARG A 72 -18.15 -7.25 -23.72
C ARG A 72 -16.73 -7.77 -23.45
N GLY A 73 -16.57 -9.05 -23.11
CA GLY A 73 -15.26 -9.64 -22.90
C GLY A 73 -15.23 -10.68 -21.79
N LYS A 74 -14.02 -11.15 -21.46
CA LYS A 74 -13.82 -12.19 -20.46
C LYS A 74 -14.13 -11.69 -19.05
N LEU A 75 -14.64 -12.56 -18.20
CA LEU A 75 -14.93 -12.29 -16.79
C LEU A 75 -13.70 -11.77 -16.04
N THR A 76 -12.53 -12.33 -16.29
CA THR A 76 -11.27 -11.86 -15.67
C THR A 76 -10.92 -10.42 -16.05
N THR A 77 -11.16 -10.02 -17.29
CA THR A 77 -10.93 -8.64 -17.77
C THR A 77 -11.88 -7.66 -17.10
N TYR A 78 -13.14 -8.06 -16.93
CA TYR A 78 -14.14 -7.26 -16.22
C TYR A 78 -13.77 -7.08 -14.74
N LEU A 79 -13.37 -8.15 -14.05
CA LEU A 79 -13.09 -8.15 -12.61
C LEU A 79 -11.77 -7.46 -12.26
N HIS A 80 -10.77 -7.47 -13.14
CA HIS A 80 -9.44 -6.96 -12.86
C HIS A 80 -9.41 -5.53 -12.26
N PRO A 81 -10.09 -4.52 -12.84
CA PRO A 81 -10.06 -3.16 -12.29
C PRO A 81 -10.72 -3.05 -10.91
N PHE A 82 -11.75 -3.83 -10.63
CA PHE A 82 -12.45 -3.85 -9.35
C PHE A 82 -11.55 -4.45 -8.26
N LEU A 83 -11.03 -5.66 -8.50
CA LEU A 83 -10.10 -6.35 -7.59
C LEU A 83 -8.89 -5.47 -7.28
N ARG A 84 -8.26 -4.94 -8.31
CA ARG A 84 -7.12 -4.05 -8.16
C ARG A 84 -7.48 -2.80 -7.35
N GLY A 85 -8.61 -2.17 -7.64
CA GLY A 85 -9.08 -0.98 -6.93
C GLY A 85 -9.32 -1.24 -5.45
N LYS A 86 -9.92 -2.38 -5.09
CA LYS A 86 -10.15 -2.79 -3.70
C LYS A 86 -8.84 -3.01 -2.95
N MET A 87 -7.95 -3.81 -3.54
CA MET A 87 -6.63 -4.12 -2.96
C MET A 87 -5.77 -2.87 -2.76
N TYR A 88 -5.78 -1.93 -3.72
CA TYR A 88 -5.05 -0.67 -3.56
C TYR A 88 -5.61 0.19 -2.43
N ARG A 89 -6.95 0.29 -2.30
CA ARG A 89 -7.58 1.02 -1.18
C ARG A 89 -7.22 0.39 0.17
N TYR A 90 -7.20 -0.95 0.22
CA TYR A 90 -6.78 -1.67 1.43
C TYR A 90 -5.33 -1.34 1.81
N LEU A 91 -4.41 -1.39 0.85
CA LEU A 91 -3.00 -1.06 1.07
C LEU A 91 -2.80 0.41 1.47
N GLU A 92 -3.51 1.34 0.84
CA GLU A 92 -3.47 2.76 1.20
C GLU A 92 -3.97 3.01 2.64
N ALA A 93 -4.98 2.27 3.08
CA ALA A 93 -5.55 2.42 4.41
C ALA A 93 -4.68 1.80 5.53
N ASN A 94 -4.04 0.64 5.25
CA ASN A 94 -3.40 -0.16 6.29
C ASN A 94 -1.87 -0.07 6.32
N LEU A 95 -1.22 0.25 5.19
CA LEU A 95 0.25 0.30 5.11
C LEU A 95 0.85 1.71 5.21
N GLY A 96 0.03 2.73 5.21
CA GLY A 96 0.50 4.11 5.36
C GLY A 96 0.67 4.51 6.81
N ALA A 97 1.89 4.60 7.32
CA ALA A 97 2.17 5.24 8.62
C ALA A 97 1.76 6.72 8.62
N ALA A 98 1.66 7.34 7.44
CA ALA A 98 1.08 8.65 7.21
C ALA A 98 0.31 8.59 5.88
N ALA A 99 -0.99 8.77 5.93
CA ALA A 99 -1.81 8.89 4.73
C ALA A 99 -1.47 10.20 4.01
N LEU A 100 -0.62 10.11 2.99
CA LEU A 100 -0.38 11.24 2.10
C LEU A 100 -1.61 11.44 1.20
N PRO A 101 -2.00 12.69 0.93
CA PRO A 101 -3.01 12.99 -0.06
C PRO A 101 -2.68 12.30 -1.39
N LYS A 102 -3.71 11.81 -2.10
CA LYS A 102 -3.56 11.02 -3.33
C LYS A 102 -2.68 11.71 -4.38
N ASP A 103 -2.82 13.03 -4.50
CA ASP A 103 -2.04 13.85 -5.44
C ASP A 103 -0.56 13.93 -5.03
N GLU A 104 -0.29 13.99 -3.73
CA GLU A 104 1.08 14.03 -3.21
C GLU A 104 1.77 12.67 -3.35
N MET A 105 1.05 11.58 -3.13
CA MET A 105 1.54 10.22 -3.40
C MET A 105 1.91 10.01 -4.88
N GLN A 106 1.10 10.54 -5.81
CA GLN A 106 1.42 10.48 -7.24
C GLN A 106 2.69 11.27 -7.56
N ARG A 107 2.87 12.45 -6.98
CA ARG A 107 4.09 13.26 -7.15
C ARG A 107 5.32 12.55 -6.59
N VAL A 108 5.21 11.90 -5.44
CA VAL A 108 6.30 11.08 -4.86
C VAL A 108 6.68 9.94 -5.81
N LYS A 109 5.70 9.18 -6.29
CA LYS A 109 5.95 8.08 -7.25
C LYS A 109 6.59 8.59 -8.55
N GLN A 110 6.12 9.70 -9.08
CA GLN A 110 6.66 10.31 -10.29
C GLN A 110 8.09 10.83 -10.08
N ALA A 111 8.36 11.54 -8.98
CA ALA A 111 9.70 12.01 -8.65
C ALA A 111 10.71 10.86 -8.49
N GLN A 112 10.31 9.82 -7.76
CA GLN A 112 11.14 8.63 -7.56
C GLN A 112 11.40 7.85 -8.85
N ARG A 113 10.42 7.77 -9.73
CA ARG A 113 10.55 7.16 -11.05
C ARG A 113 11.56 7.91 -11.91
N LEU A 114 11.40 9.21 -12.06
CA LEU A 114 12.31 10.08 -12.83
C LEU A 114 13.75 9.97 -12.30
N HIS A 115 13.90 9.98 -10.99
CA HIS A 115 15.24 9.87 -10.38
C HIS A 115 15.88 8.49 -10.58
N LYS A 116 15.10 7.38 -10.46
CA LYS A 116 15.63 6.00 -10.53
C LYS A 116 15.76 5.47 -11.95
N GLU A 117 14.75 5.69 -12.79
CA GLU A 117 14.70 5.11 -14.14
C GLU A 117 15.44 5.98 -15.14
N GLU A 118 15.37 7.30 -15.01
CA GLU A 118 15.97 8.26 -15.94
C GLU A 118 17.28 8.87 -15.40
N ASN A 119 17.73 8.48 -14.19
CA ASN A 119 18.94 8.97 -13.53
C ASN A 119 19.03 10.50 -13.43
N LEU A 120 17.89 11.18 -13.34
CA LEU A 120 17.82 12.64 -13.27
C LEU A 120 18.25 13.13 -11.88
N SER A 121 18.97 14.25 -11.86
CA SER A 121 19.30 14.94 -10.61
C SER A 121 18.05 15.53 -9.94
N PRO A 122 18.07 15.81 -8.62
CA PRO A 122 16.93 16.46 -7.95
C PRO A 122 16.52 17.80 -8.60
N ASP A 123 17.47 18.55 -9.15
CA ASP A 123 17.22 19.83 -9.82
C ASP A 123 16.48 19.65 -11.15
N GLU A 124 16.83 18.63 -11.93
CA GLU A 124 16.16 18.29 -13.18
C GLU A 124 14.75 17.78 -12.91
N VAL A 125 14.58 16.94 -11.86
CA VAL A 125 13.26 16.48 -11.41
C VAL A 125 12.40 17.67 -10.96
N ALA A 126 12.98 18.65 -10.26
CA ALA A 126 12.30 19.87 -9.84
C ALA A 126 11.76 20.66 -11.03
N GLN A 127 12.57 20.83 -12.09
CA GLN A 127 12.16 21.51 -13.32
C GLN A 127 11.03 20.77 -14.04
N MET A 128 11.09 19.42 -14.13
CA MET A 128 10.07 18.62 -14.80
C MET A 128 8.73 18.60 -14.05
N LEU A 129 8.78 18.60 -12.71
CA LEU A 129 7.58 18.60 -11.88
C LEU A 129 7.05 20.00 -11.54
N GLY A 130 7.77 21.07 -11.91
CA GLY A 130 7.40 22.45 -11.59
C GLY A 130 7.39 22.75 -10.09
N VAL A 131 8.30 22.14 -9.33
CA VAL A 131 8.43 22.31 -7.88
C VAL A 131 9.82 22.88 -7.52
N SER A 132 10.00 23.32 -6.28
CA SER A 132 11.33 23.76 -5.84
C SER A 132 12.29 22.56 -5.70
N ALA A 133 13.61 22.82 -5.82
CA ALA A 133 14.64 21.79 -5.68
C ALA A 133 14.58 21.09 -4.32
N GLU A 134 14.31 21.84 -3.25
CA GLU A 134 14.10 21.30 -1.90
C GLU A 134 12.91 20.34 -1.84
N LYS A 135 11.78 20.72 -2.46
CA LYS A 135 10.57 19.88 -2.52
C LYS A 135 10.81 18.63 -3.36
N ALA A 136 11.54 18.72 -4.48
CA ALA A 136 11.92 17.57 -5.29
C ALA A 136 12.81 16.60 -4.50
N ALA A 137 13.80 17.10 -3.78
CA ALA A 137 14.65 16.29 -2.91
C ALA A 137 13.83 15.59 -1.80
N GLN A 138 12.86 16.29 -1.19
CA GLN A 138 11.93 15.70 -0.22
C GLN A 138 11.08 14.60 -0.85
N LEU A 139 10.51 14.82 -2.03
CA LEU A 139 9.70 13.83 -2.74
C LEU A 139 10.51 12.58 -3.10
N ILE A 140 11.74 12.74 -3.59
CA ILE A 140 12.66 11.64 -3.89
C ILE A 140 13.04 10.87 -2.63
N GLY A 141 13.33 11.58 -1.53
CA GLY A 141 13.71 11.00 -0.24
C GLY A 141 12.52 10.46 0.57
N SER A 142 11.29 10.72 0.15
CA SER A 142 10.10 10.26 0.87
C SER A 142 10.03 8.73 0.92
N LYS A 143 10.18 8.17 2.12
CA LYS A 143 9.98 6.74 2.36
C LYS A 143 8.51 6.54 2.69
N THR A 144 7.79 5.86 1.81
CA THR A 144 6.39 5.49 2.02
C THR A 144 6.24 4.26 2.93
N LYS A 145 7.35 3.70 3.41
CA LYS A 145 7.35 2.54 4.30
C LYS A 145 7.70 2.95 5.72
N SER A 146 6.92 2.48 6.67
CA SER A 146 7.30 2.48 8.08
C SER A 146 8.46 1.51 8.30
N LEU A 147 9.46 1.94 9.05
CA LEU A 147 10.53 1.06 9.52
C LEU A 147 10.21 0.64 10.95
N SER A 148 10.29 -0.66 11.23
CA SER A 148 10.19 -1.16 12.61
C SER A 148 11.45 -0.75 13.35
N VAL A 149 11.28 -0.02 14.44
CA VAL A 149 12.41 0.37 15.33
C VAL A 149 13.08 -0.88 15.91
N SER A 150 12.29 -1.88 16.28
CA SER A 150 12.80 -3.15 16.80
C SER A 150 13.61 -3.97 15.80
N ALA A 151 13.37 -3.80 14.49
CA ALA A 151 14.12 -4.47 13.43
C ALA A 151 15.47 -3.80 13.13
N LEU A 152 15.68 -2.58 13.64
CA LEU A 152 16.93 -1.83 13.48
C LEU A 152 17.87 -2.00 14.69
N SER A 153 17.34 -2.46 15.81
CA SER A 153 18.11 -2.77 17.03
C SER A 153 18.54 -4.23 17.01
N ASP A 154 19.50 -4.56 16.14
CA ASP A 154 20.12 -5.92 16.07
C ASP A 154 21.24 -6.11 17.10
N THR A 155 21.34 -5.22 18.06
CA THR A 155 22.39 -5.28 19.08
C THR A 155 21.78 -5.47 20.47
N ASP A 156 22.08 -6.60 21.09
CA ASP A 156 21.88 -6.90 22.52
C ASP A 156 22.64 -5.95 23.48
N THR A 157 22.96 -4.75 23.05
CA THR A 157 23.63 -3.74 23.85
C THR A 157 22.62 -2.71 24.34
N ASP A 158 22.73 -2.35 25.64
CA ASP A 158 21.91 -1.31 26.31
C ASP A 158 21.99 0.09 25.64
N ASP A 159 22.88 0.27 24.67
CA ASP A 159 22.99 1.44 23.81
C ASP A 159 22.28 1.20 22.47
N ASP A 160 20.96 1.25 22.47
CA ASP A 160 20.19 1.29 21.23
C ASP A 160 20.42 2.63 20.50
N PRO A 161 21.14 2.64 19.36
CA PRO A 161 21.48 3.89 18.66
C PRO A 161 20.25 4.66 18.14
N LEU A 162 19.07 4.07 18.22
CA LEU A 162 17.80 4.69 17.81
C LEU A 162 16.97 5.16 19.01
N ALA A 163 17.28 4.71 20.23
CA ALA A 163 16.57 5.14 21.42
C ALA A 163 16.65 6.66 21.61
N TRP A 164 17.79 7.28 21.28
CA TRP A 164 17.97 8.73 21.34
C TRP A 164 17.10 9.50 20.31
N LEU A 165 16.74 8.87 19.20
CA LEU A 165 15.88 9.45 18.16
C LEU A 165 14.42 9.52 18.63
N LEU A 166 14.02 8.63 19.55
CA LEU A 166 12.70 8.57 20.14
C LEU A 166 12.59 9.40 21.42
N LEU A 167 13.72 9.81 22.00
CA LEU A 167 13.74 10.68 23.15
C LEU A 167 13.33 12.10 22.73
N ASP A 168 12.24 12.59 23.33
CA ASP A 168 11.87 13.99 23.19
C ASP A 168 12.89 14.88 23.88
N GLN A 169 13.79 15.48 23.08
CA GLN A 169 14.85 16.37 23.57
C GLN A 169 14.31 17.68 24.17
N HIS A 170 13.02 17.94 24.05
CA HIS A 170 12.36 19.13 24.60
C HIS A 170 11.76 18.91 25.99
N ILE A 171 11.65 17.65 26.43
CA ILE A 171 11.22 17.34 27.80
C ILE A 171 12.39 17.61 28.76
N LEU A 172 12.21 18.59 29.60
CA LEU A 172 13.15 18.88 30.68
C LEU A 172 13.21 17.70 31.66
N THR A 173 14.39 17.25 32.02
CA THR A 173 14.54 16.31 33.14
C THR A 173 13.96 16.92 34.41
N PRO A 174 13.48 16.11 35.39
CA PRO A 174 12.95 16.63 36.65
C PRO A 174 13.91 17.64 37.34
N GLU A 175 15.22 17.40 37.28
CA GLU A 175 16.24 18.28 37.79
C GLU A 175 16.31 19.61 37.02
N GLN A 176 16.27 19.57 35.70
CA GLN A 176 16.24 20.77 34.86
C GLN A 176 14.96 21.58 35.05
N ALA A 177 13.82 20.92 35.28
CA ALA A 177 12.57 21.58 35.57
C ALA A 177 12.61 22.33 36.88
N VAL A 178 13.17 21.72 37.94
CA VAL A 178 13.39 22.36 39.25
C VAL A 178 14.38 23.53 39.14
N TYR A 179 15.50 23.33 38.45
CA TYR A 179 16.47 24.40 38.22
C TYR A 179 15.87 25.61 37.53
N ARG A 180 15.04 25.39 36.53
CA ARG A 180 14.39 26.47 35.78
C ARG A 180 13.39 27.23 36.65
N GLN A 181 12.72 26.56 37.59
CA GLN A 181 11.76 27.17 38.52
C GLN A 181 12.46 27.99 39.60
N VAL A 182 13.60 27.52 40.12
CA VAL A 182 14.35 28.20 41.16
C VAL A 182 15.19 29.40 40.63
N CYS A 183 15.64 29.35 39.37
CA CYS A 183 16.42 30.45 38.77
C CYS A 183 15.55 31.51 38.07
N SER A 184 14.20 31.35 38.03
CA SER A 184 13.27 32.33 37.50
C SER A 184 12.60 33.21 38.55
N GLU A 185 12.94 33.03 39.85
CA GLU A 185 12.66 33.95 40.98
C GLU A 185 13.87 34.85 41.23
#